data_4df4b083c0f83432fcf8a3aab7df3a8d
#
_entry.id   4df4b083c0f83432fcf8a3aab7df3a8d
#
_cell.length_a   1.000
_cell.length_b   1.000
_cell.length_c   1.000
_cell.angle_alpha   90.00
_cell.angle_beta   90.00
_cell.angle_gamma   90.00
#
_symmetry.space_group_name_H-M   'P 1'
#
loop_
_entity.id
_entity.type
_entity.pdbx_description
1 polymer ?
#
loop_
_entity_poly.entity_id
_entity_poly.type
_entity_poly.pdbx_seq_one_letter_code
_entity_poly.pdbx_strand_id
1 'polypeptide(L)'
;MLFSKSAADDTQRVRVKICGITREDDVVAAVDAGADAVGFICYAGSPRFVSPSRLMSLASLVPPSVTKVLLFVNPKAEEVREYLSFVPDATLQFHGNESRAFCDQFHVRYIKAVSI
;
A
#
# COMPACT_ATOMS: atom_id res chain seq x y z
N MET A 1 4.25 -4.80 -10.30
CA MET A 1 3.10 -3.99 -10.71
C MET A 1 1.86 -4.84 -10.78
N LEU A 2 0.79 -4.36 -10.21
CA LEU A 2 -0.51 -5.02 -10.20
C LEU A 2 -1.51 -4.12 -10.91
N PHE A 3 -2.39 -4.70 -11.70
CA PHE A 3 -3.47 -3.92 -12.31
C PHE A 3 -4.76 -4.72 -12.34
N SER A 4 -5.88 -4.01 -12.36
CA SER A 4 -7.20 -4.60 -12.50
C SER A 4 -8.05 -3.76 -13.44
N LYS A 5 -8.96 -4.42 -14.11
CA LYS A 5 -9.87 -3.75 -15.03
C LYS A 5 -11.13 -3.33 -14.29
N SER A 6 -11.54 -2.08 -14.45
CA SER A 6 -12.78 -1.59 -13.87
C SER A 6 -13.96 -1.95 -14.77
N ALA A 7 -14.79 -2.86 -14.31
CA ALA A 7 -15.92 -3.32 -15.11
C ALA A 7 -17.06 -2.30 -15.18
N ALA A 8 -17.15 -1.42 -14.18
CA ALA A 8 -18.21 -0.41 -14.11
C ALA A 8 -17.85 0.87 -14.85
N ASP A 9 -16.65 0.98 -15.31
CA ASP A 9 -16.14 2.17 -15.97
C ASP A 9 -16.38 2.06 -17.47
N ASP A 10 -17.13 3.00 -18.02
CA ASP A 10 -17.41 3.03 -19.46
C ASP A 10 -16.15 3.16 -20.30
N THR A 11 -15.10 3.72 -19.74
CA THR A 11 -13.82 3.87 -20.43
C THR A 11 -13.05 2.57 -20.52
N GLN A 12 -13.43 1.56 -19.76
CA GLN A 12 -12.69 0.30 -19.67
C GLN A 12 -11.26 0.51 -19.18
N ARG A 13 -11.05 1.52 -18.35
CA ARG A 13 -9.71 1.89 -17.89
C ARG A 13 -9.12 0.81 -16.99
N VAL A 14 -7.87 0.43 -17.27
CA VAL A 14 -7.10 -0.46 -16.41
C VAL A 14 -6.57 0.34 -15.24
N ARG A 15 -6.70 -0.22 -14.02
CA ARG A 15 -6.12 0.37 -12.83
C ARG A 15 -4.71 -0.18 -12.63
N VAL A 16 -3.77 0.72 -12.36
CA VAL A 16 -2.37 0.37 -12.23
C VAL A 16 -1.86 0.71 -10.83
N LYS A 17 -1.28 -0.28 -10.17
CA LYS A 17 -0.60 -0.11 -8.90
C LYS A 17 0.89 -0.35 -9.09
N ILE A 18 1.71 0.58 -8.61
CA ILE A 18 3.17 0.43 -8.61
C ILE A 18 3.60 0.20 -7.17
N CYS A 19 4.20 -0.95 -6.92
CA CYS A 19 4.55 -1.39 -5.57
C CYS A 19 6.06 -1.45 -5.37
N GLY A 20 6.50 -1.24 -4.12
CA GLY A 20 7.90 -1.34 -3.76
C GLY A 20 8.68 -0.05 -3.93
N ILE A 21 8.01 1.07 -3.86
CA ILE A 21 8.66 2.39 -3.96
C ILE A 21 9.44 2.69 -2.68
N THR A 22 10.69 3.15 -2.85
CA THR A 22 11.57 3.51 -1.74
C THR A 22 12.11 4.93 -1.83
N ARG A 23 11.86 5.63 -2.94
CA ARG A 23 12.44 6.96 -3.21
C ARG A 23 11.38 7.95 -3.62
N GLU A 24 11.58 9.21 -3.23
CA GLU A 24 10.69 10.32 -3.59
C GLU A 24 10.53 10.47 -5.09
N ASP A 25 11.62 10.39 -5.84
CA ASP A 25 11.57 10.52 -7.29
C ASP A 25 10.68 9.47 -7.93
N ASP A 26 10.67 8.27 -7.37
CA ASP A 26 9.83 7.19 -7.89
C ASP A 26 8.35 7.40 -7.56
N VAL A 27 8.05 8.01 -6.42
CA VAL A 27 6.67 8.42 -6.12
C VAL A 27 6.18 9.41 -7.15
N VAL A 28 6.95 10.45 -7.39
CA VAL A 28 6.60 11.50 -8.34
C VAL A 28 6.45 10.91 -9.75
N ALA A 29 7.37 10.06 -10.16
CA ALA A 29 7.30 9.43 -11.48
C ALA A 29 6.06 8.54 -11.63
N ALA A 30 5.71 7.79 -10.60
CA ALA A 30 4.53 6.93 -10.62
C ALA A 30 3.24 7.75 -10.72
N VAL A 31 3.14 8.82 -9.93
CA VAL A 31 1.98 9.72 -9.95
C VAL A 31 1.86 10.40 -11.30
N ASP A 32 2.95 10.93 -11.83
CA ASP A 32 2.96 11.60 -13.14
C ASP A 32 2.62 10.67 -14.28
N ALA A 33 2.96 9.38 -14.15
CA ALA A 33 2.61 8.36 -15.13
C ALA A 33 1.15 7.91 -15.05
N GLY A 34 0.40 8.39 -14.06
CA GLY A 34 -1.02 8.08 -13.93
C GLY A 34 -1.32 6.83 -13.12
N ALA A 35 -0.44 6.43 -12.21
CA ALA A 35 -0.71 5.30 -11.33
C ALA A 35 -1.96 5.56 -10.47
N ASP A 36 -2.80 4.55 -10.30
CA ASP A 36 -3.99 4.62 -9.46
C ASP A 36 -3.67 4.37 -7.99
N ALA A 37 -2.60 3.61 -7.74
CA ALA A 37 -2.14 3.30 -6.40
C ALA A 37 -0.62 3.16 -6.39
N VAL A 38 -0.03 3.51 -5.26
CA VAL A 38 1.39 3.29 -4.99
C VAL A 38 1.50 2.46 -3.73
N GLY A 39 2.42 1.50 -3.74
CA GLY A 39 2.60 0.57 -2.63
C GLY A 39 3.97 0.71 -1.99
N PHE A 40 3.98 0.63 -0.67
CA PHE A 40 5.19 0.68 0.13
C PHE A 40 5.30 -0.61 0.93
N ILE A 41 6.49 -1.19 0.98
CA ILE A 41 6.72 -2.45 1.68
C ILE A 41 7.16 -2.15 3.11
N CYS A 42 6.31 -2.53 4.06
CA CYS A 42 6.53 -2.31 5.49
C CYS A 42 7.00 -3.59 6.17
N TYR A 43 7.73 -4.42 5.45
CA TYR A 43 8.24 -5.71 5.92
C TYR A 43 9.76 -5.66 5.92
N ALA A 44 10.36 -5.76 7.10
CA ALA A 44 11.80 -5.59 7.28
C ALA A 44 12.65 -6.64 6.53
N GLY A 45 12.06 -7.78 6.19
CA GLY A 45 12.75 -8.80 5.40
C GLY A 45 12.92 -8.47 3.94
N SER A 46 12.29 -7.40 3.45
CA SER A 46 12.39 -7.00 2.05
C SER A 46 13.53 -6.02 1.84
N PRO A 47 14.27 -6.12 0.72
CA PRO A 47 15.26 -5.10 0.37
C PRO A 47 14.64 -3.74 0.06
N ARG A 48 13.32 -3.68 -0.17
CA ARG A 48 12.59 -2.44 -0.41
C ARG A 48 11.83 -1.96 0.81
N PHE A 49 12.25 -2.40 1.99
CA PHE A 49 11.61 -2.03 3.24
C PHE A 49 11.63 -0.52 3.45
N VAL A 50 10.48 0.02 3.89
CA VAL A 50 10.32 1.43 4.24
C VAL A 50 9.91 1.52 5.70
N SER A 51 10.69 2.25 6.50
CA SER A 51 10.38 2.48 7.92
C SER A 51 9.20 3.45 8.06
N PRO A 52 8.56 3.51 9.25
CA PRO A 52 7.45 4.45 9.44
C PRO A 52 7.83 5.91 9.17
N SER A 53 8.99 6.36 9.64
CA SER A 53 9.43 7.73 9.41
C SER A 53 9.72 8.01 7.94
N ARG A 54 10.30 7.05 7.25
CA ARG A 54 10.56 7.17 5.82
C ARG A 54 9.27 7.19 5.03
N LEU A 55 8.30 6.38 5.43
CA LEU A 55 6.99 6.35 4.80
C LEU A 55 6.31 7.71 4.87
N MET A 56 6.41 8.39 5.99
CA MET A 56 5.79 9.71 6.13
C MET A 56 6.26 10.67 5.05
N SER A 57 7.57 10.68 4.77
CA SER A 57 8.15 11.54 3.73
C SER A 57 7.65 11.16 2.34
N LEU A 58 7.61 9.86 2.05
CA LEU A 58 7.18 9.38 0.73
C LEU A 58 5.68 9.59 0.51
N ALA A 59 4.88 9.29 1.53
CA ALA A 59 3.42 9.40 1.44
C ALA A 59 2.95 10.84 1.26
N SER A 60 3.70 11.81 1.78
CA SER A 60 3.36 13.22 1.63
C SER A 60 3.34 13.68 0.17
N LEU A 61 3.99 12.95 -0.72
CA LEU A 61 4.06 13.26 -2.14
C LEU A 61 2.92 12.60 -2.94
N VAL A 62 2.11 11.77 -2.29
CA VAL A 62 1.02 11.06 -2.97
C VAL A 62 -0.25 11.88 -2.85
N PRO A 63 -0.86 12.30 -3.98
CA PRO A 63 -2.09 13.09 -3.91
C PRO A 63 -3.28 12.25 -3.46
N PRO A 64 -4.37 12.89 -2.98
CA PRO A 64 -5.55 12.16 -2.49
C PRO A 64 -6.20 11.25 -3.52
N SER A 65 -6.02 11.55 -4.80
CA SER A 65 -6.58 10.74 -5.88
C SER A 65 -5.87 9.41 -6.10
N VAL A 66 -4.69 9.22 -5.49
CA VAL A 66 -3.90 8.00 -5.63
C VAL A 66 -3.93 7.25 -4.31
N THR A 67 -4.29 5.96 -4.38
CA THR A 67 -4.38 5.12 -3.18
C THR A 67 -2.97 4.76 -2.67
N LYS A 68 -2.79 4.87 -1.37
CA LYS A 68 -1.55 4.44 -0.70
C LYS A 68 -1.78 3.05 -0.14
N VAL A 69 -0.94 2.10 -0.52
CA VAL A 69 -1.05 0.71 -0.06
C VAL A 69 0.18 0.36 0.76
N LEU A 70 -0.03 -0.15 1.95
CA LEU A 70 1.04 -0.58 2.85
C LEU A 70 1.03 -2.10 2.92
N LEU A 71 2.13 -2.72 2.50
CA LEU A 71 2.26 -4.17 2.45
C LEU A 71 2.99 -4.70 3.67
N PHE A 72 2.35 -5.67 4.34
CA PHE A 72 2.89 -6.32 5.54
C PHE A 72 2.96 -7.83 5.35
N VAL A 73 3.91 -8.46 6.04
CA VAL A 73 4.03 -9.91 6.13
C VAL A 73 4.15 -10.26 7.60
N ASN A 74 3.10 -10.88 8.17
CA ASN A 74 3.03 -11.31 9.57
C ASN A 74 3.48 -10.23 10.56
N PRO A 75 2.94 -9.01 10.47
CA PRO A 75 3.34 -7.91 11.36
C PRO A 75 2.74 -8.09 12.75
N LYS A 76 3.31 -7.37 13.71
CA LYS A 76 2.66 -7.16 15.01
C LYS A 76 1.64 -6.04 14.87
N ALA A 77 0.58 -6.09 15.67
CA ALA A 77 -0.48 -5.09 15.61
C ALA A 77 0.05 -3.67 15.86
N GLU A 78 0.97 -3.51 16.82
CA GLU A 78 1.54 -2.20 17.11
C GLU A 78 2.37 -1.65 15.96
N GLU A 79 3.01 -2.51 15.16
CA GLU A 79 3.73 -2.08 13.95
C GLU A 79 2.76 -1.48 12.93
N VAL A 80 1.66 -2.16 12.69
CA VAL A 80 0.63 -1.69 11.75
C VAL A 80 0.07 -0.35 12.23
N ARG A 81 -0.22 -0.24 13.52
CA ARG A 81 -0.75 1.00 14.09
C ARG A 81 0.21 2.16 13.99
N GLU A 82 1.51 1.90 14.14
CA GLU A 82 2.52 2.94 13.98
C GLU A 82 2.50 3.50 12.55
N TYR A 83 2.48 2.63 11.55
CA TYR A 83 2.39 3.07 10.16
C TYR A 83 1.10 3.84 9.90
N LEU A 84 -0.02 3.36 10.42
CA LEU A 84 -1.31 4.04 10.26
C LEU A 84 -1.36 5.39 10.94
N SER A 85 -0.58 5.60 12.01
CA SER A 85 -0.52 6.90 12.65
C SER A 85 0.06 7.97 11.75
N PHE A 86 0.94 7.58 10.82
CA PHE A 86 1.51 8.50 9.83
C PHE A 86 0.68 8.60 8.57
N VAL A 87 -0.01 7.52 8.18
CA VAL A 87 -0.79 7.47 6.93
C VAL A 87 -2.16 6.85 7.23
N PRO A 88 -3.06 7.59 7.91
CA PRO A 88 -4.33 7.01 8.38
C PRO A 88 -5.29 6.64 7.26
N ASP A 89 -5.11 7.19 6.07
CA ASP A 89 -5.97 6.90 4.91
C ASP A 89 -5.42 5.76 4.04
N ALA A 90 -4.40 5.05 4.48
CA ALA A 90 -3.81 3.97 3.70
C ALA A 90 -4.72 2.75 3.63
N THR A 91 -4.58 2.00 2.54
CA THR A 91 -5.11 0.65 2.41
C THR A 91 -4.00 -0.32 2.82
N LEU A 92 -4.34 -1.32 3.62
CA LEU A 92 -3.37 -2.33 4.06
C LEU A 92 -3.39 -3.52 3.11
N GLN A 93 -2.25 -4.16 2.93
CA GLN A 93 -2.16 -5.41 2.18
C GLN A 93 -1.35 -6.40 3.00
N PHE A 94 -1.94 -7.58 3.27
CA PHE A 94 -1.30 -8.61 4.09
C PHE A 94 -0.95 -9.81 3.21
N HIS A 95 0.32 -10.18 3.19
CA HIS A 95 0.87 -11.25 2.36
C HIS A 95 1.29 -12.49 3.15
N GLY A 96 1.16 -12.47 4.47
CA GLY A 96 1.56 -13.58 5.32
C GLY A 96 0.39 -14.47 5.70
N ASN A 97 0.44 -15.00 6.92
CA ASN A 97 -0.56 -15.91 7.46
C ASN A 97 -1.52 -15.19 8.43
N GLU A 98 -1.76 -13.93 8.21
CA GLU A 98 -2.62 -13.11 9.06
C GLU A 98 -4.05 -13.64 9.01
N SER A 99 -4.67 -13.79 10.19
CA SER A 99 -6.06 -14.17 10.28
C SER A 99 -6.97 -13.02 9.89
N ARG A 100 -8.21 -13.34 9.52
CA ARG A 100 -9.20 -12.33 9.23
C ARG A 100 -9.42 -11.40 10.42
N ALA A 101 -9.48 -11.98 11.63
CA ALA A 101 -9.66 -11.19 12.85
C ALA A 101 -8.50 -10.20 13.05
N PHE A 102 -7.27 -10.62 12.74
CA PHE A 102 -6.13 -9.74 12.81
C PHE A 102 -6.28 -8.57 11.84
N CYS A 103 -6.64 -8.85 10.61
CA CYS A 103 -6.79 -7.82 9.57
C CYS A 103 -7.94 -6.85 9.90
N ASP A 104 -9.04 -7.36 10.41
CA ASP A 104 -10.23 -6.55 10.69
C ASP A 104 -10.03 -5.56 11.84
N GLN A 105 -9.09 -5.83 12.74
CA GLN A 105 -8.94 -5.02 13.96
C GLN A 105 -8.53 -3.57 13.70
N PHE A 106 -7.98 -3.27 12.54
CA PHE A 106 -7.47 -1.92 12.24
C PHE A 106 -8.55 -0.99 11.69
N HIS A 107 -9.71 -1.52 11.34
CA HIS A 107 -10.87 -0.75 10.85
C HIS A 107 -10.57 0.14 9.64
N VAL A 108 -9.68 -0.33 8.78
CA VAL A 108 -9.36 0.32 7.51
C VAL A 108 -9.50 -0.70 6.40
N ARG A 109 -9.60 -0.22 5.16
CA ARG A 109 -9.65 -1.10 4.00
C ARG A 109 -8.37 -1.95 3.95
N TYR A 110 -8.54 -3.25 3.65
CA TYR A 110 -7.38 -4.11 3.47
C TYR A 110 -7.60 -5.13 2.36
N ILE A 111 -6.48 -5.65 1.87
CA ILE A 111 -6.43 -6.72 0.89
C ILE A 111 -5.65 -7.86 1.53
N LYS A 112 -6.21 -9.07 1.46
CA LYS A 112 -5.52 -10.26 1.94
C LYS A 112 -5.09 -11.08 0.73
N ALA A 113 -3.76 -11.26 0.58
CA ALA A 113 -3.24 -12.14 -0.45
C ALA A 113 -3.40 -13.59 0.00
N VAL A 114 -3.91 -14.42 -0.89
CA VAL A 114 -4.13 -15.84 -0.61
C VAL A 114 -3.15 -16.64 -1.44
N SER A 115 -2.40 -17.52 -0.76
CA SER A 115 -1.50 -18.45 -1.43
C SER A 115 -2.30 -19.69 -1.84
N ILE A 116 -2.17 -20.06 -3.09
CA ILE A 116 -2.85 -21.24 -3.63
C ILE A 116 -1.90 -22.41 -3.76
#